data_9acbeb0f1a0a2b780e053b96298e857a
#
_entry.id   9acbeb0f1a0a2b780e053b96298e857a
#
_cell.length_a   1.000
_cell.length_b   1.000
_cell.length_c   1.000
_cell.angle_alpha   90.00
_cell.angle_beta   90.00
_cell.angle_gamma   90.00
#
_symmetry.space_group_name_H-M   'P 1'
#
loop_
_entity.id
_entity.type
_entity.pdbx_description
1 polymer ?
#
loop_
_entity_poly.entity_id
_entity_poly.type
_entity_poly.pdbx_seq_one_letter_code
_entity_poly.pdbx_strand_id
1 'polypeptide(L)'
;MALHRIGTDLNSKKIRNKVPPGQPGALWDLLPAANQQAIDSDEIPESPLASEVAYLIVHDQAELDGNASLNLATFVSTWMDDYAKRLYAESYDKNMIDKDEYPETAAIEKHCPKMSAKPWGAPGATIGTSTIGSSEACMLAGLAFKRRWQHDRKAKGLPTDKPN
;
A
#
# COMPACT_ATOMS: atom_id res chain seq x y z
N MET A 1 5.68 2.82 -24.10
CA MET A 1 5.27 4.24 -24.10
C MET A 1 3.78 4.48 -24.38
N ALA A 2 3.01 3.48 -24.79
CA ALA A 2 1.58 3.60 -25.10
C ALA A 2 0.63 3.28 -23.93
N LEU A 3 1.07 2.56 -22.91
CA LEU A 3 0.24 2.13 -21.77
C LEU A 3 -0.05 3.25 -20.76
N HIS A 4 0.81 4.27 -20.67
CA HIS A 4 0.63 5.37 -19.71
C HIS A 4 -0.44 6.38 -20.11
N ARG A 5 -0.89 6.38 -21.36
CA ARG A 5 -1.96 7.29 -21.83
C ARG A 5 -3.38 6.72 -21.71
N ILE A 6 -3.51 5.43 -21.42
CA ILE A 6 -4.83 4.79 -21.29
C ILE A 6 -5.44 5.13 -19.91
N GLY A 7 -4.63 5.29 -18.87
CA GLY A 7 -5.12 5.52 -17.51
C GLY A 7 -5.78 6.87 -17.24
N THR A 8 -5.44 7.92 -18.00
CA THR A 8 -5.95 9.27 -17.75
C THR A 8 -7.26 9.59 -18.49
N ASP A 9 -7.60 8.81 -19.52
CA ASP A 9 -8.85 9.00 -20.29
C ASP A 9 -10.01 8.10 -19.81
N LEU A 10 -9.75 7.20 -18.87
CA LEU A 10 -10.71 6.19 -18.40
C LEU A 10 -11.85 6.76 -17.55
N ASN A 11 -11.67 7.94 -16.98
CA ASN A 11 -12.73 8.66 -16.25
C ASN A 11 -13.71 9.42 -17.18
N SER A 12 -13.51 9.33 -18.49
CA SER A 12 -14.41 10.00 -19.41
C SER A 12 -15.64 9.13 -19.69
N LYS A 13 -16.80 9.77 -19.75
CA LYS A 13 -18.08 9.20 -20.19
C LYS A 13 -17.98 8.36 -21.48
N LYS A 14 -16.87 8.41 -22.22
CA LYS A 14 -16.61 7.68 -23.47
C LYS A 14 -16.39 6.18 -23.30
N ILE A 15 -15.97 5.69 -22.12
CA ILE A 15 -15.74 4.25 -21.93
C ILE A 15 -17.05 3.55 -21.60
N ARG A 16 -17.94 4.20 -20.87
CA ARG A 16 -19.30 3.70 -20.58
C ARG A 16 -20.09 3.35 -21.84
N ASN A 17 -19.80 4.02 -22.95
CA ASN A 17 -20.49 3.82 -24.22
C ASN A 17 -19.87 2.75 -25.14
N LYS A 18 -18.86 2.01 -24.69
CA LYS A 18 -18.15 1.01 -25.50
C LYS A 18 -18.47 -0.44 -25.15
N VAL A 19 -19.39 -0.69 -24.22
CA VAL A 19 -19.93 -2.04 -24.03
C VAL A 19 -20.82 -2.34 -25.22
N PRO A 20 -20.54 -3.40 -25.99
CA PRO A 20 -21.39 -3.75 -27.13
C PRO A 20 -22.82 -4.03 -26.69
N PRO A 21 -23.82 -3.60 -27.42
CA PRO A 21 -25.22 -3.93 -27.13
C PRO A 21 -25.37 -5.45 -27.11
N GLY A 22 -25.87 -6.01 -25.99
CA GLY A 22 -26.15 -7.43 -25.83
C GLY A 22 -25.17 -8.24 -25.00
N GLN A 23 -24.11 -7.63 -24.47
CA GLN A 23 -23.43 -8.23 -23.31
C GLN A 23 -24.22 -7.88 -22.04
N PRO A 24 -24.27 -8.79 -21.01
CA PRO A 24 -24.85 -8.42 -19.73
C PRO A 24 -24.19 -7.13 -19.31
N GLY A 25 -24.97 -6.07 -19.19
CA GLY A 25 -24.50 -4.72 -19.01
C GLY A 25 -23.53 -4.65 -17.86
N ALA A 26 -22.56 -3.77 -17.94
CA ALA A 26 -21.74 -3.43 -16.80
C ALA A 26 -22.69 -3.19 -15.62
N LEU A 27 -22.30 -3.58 -14.41
CA LEU A 27 -23.09 -3.42 -13.20
C LEU A 27 -23.71 -2.02 -13.08
N TRP A 28 -23.09 -1.03 -13.67
CA TRP A 28 -23.55 0.35 -13.83
C TRP A 28 -24.95 0.51 -14.44
N ASP A 29 -25.27 -0.34 -15.42
CA ASP A 29 -26.59 -0.28 -16.09
C ASP A 29 -27.71 -0.85 -15.22
N LEU A 30 -27.34 -1.61 -14.19
CA LEU A 30 -28.25 -2.20 -13.22
C LEU A 30 -28.49 -1.30 -12.00
N LEU A 31 -27.66 -0.26 -11.84
CA LEU A 31 -27.79 0.66 -10.71
C LEU A 31 -28.89 1.70 -10.97
N PRO A 32 -29.73 2.02 -9.97
CA PRO A 32 -30.63 3.17 -10.04
C PRO A 32 -29.83 4.44 -10.40
N ALA A 33 -30.42 5.30 -11.22
CA ALA A 33 -29.79 6.54 -11.68
C ALA A 33 -29.26 7.43 -10.53
N ALA A 34 -29.97 7.43 -9.38
CA ALA A 34 -29.52 8.13 -8.18
C ALA A 34 -28.19 7.59 -7.62
N ASN A 35 -27.97 6.27 -7.68
CA ASN A 35 -26.74 5.66 -7.21
C ASN A 35 -25.56 5.90 -8.18
N GLN A 36 -25.85 5.98 -9.49
CA GLN A 36 -24.85 6.34 -10.50
C GLN A 36 -24.35 7.78 -10.31
N GLN A 37 -25.24 8.72 -9.96
CA GLN A 37 -24.88 10.08 -9.64
C GLN A 37 -24.01 10.19 -8.37
N ALA A 38 -24.36 9.43 -7.32
CA ALA A 38 -23.61 9.44 -6.06
C ALA A 38 -22.16 8.93 -6.22
N ILE A 39 -21.93 8.03 -7.17
CA ILE A 39 -20.59 7.47 -7.44
C ILE A 39 -19.73 8.42 -8.28
N ASP A 40 -20.34 9.26 -9.11
CA ASP A 40 -19.63 10.24 -9.94
C ASP A 40 -19.36 11.56 -9.22
N SER A 41 -19.83 11.74 -8.00
CA SER A 41 -19.61 12.95 -7.21
C SER A 41 -18.45 12.78 -6.24
N ASP A 42 -17.68 13.84 -6.02
CA ASP A 42 -16.67 13.92 -4.95
C ASP A 42 -17.31 14.12 -3.56
N GLU A 43 -18.63 14.02 -3.46
CA GLU A 43 -19.40 14.20 -2.24
C GLU A 43 -19.76 12.88 -1.61
N ILE A 44 -19.81 12.84 -0.28
CA ILE A 44 -20.32 11.68 0.44
C ILE A 44 -21.82 11.53 0.15
N PRO A 45 -22.26 10.38 -0.38
CA PRO A 45 -23.67 10.19 -0.70
C PRO A 45 -24.55 10.24 0.54
N GLU A 46 -25.70 10.90 0.44
CA GLU A 46 -26.67 11.01 1.55
C GLU A 46 -27.32 9.66 1.89
N SER A 47 -27.39 8.75 0.92
CA SER A 47 -27.99 7.42 1.09
C SER A 47 -26.92 6.33 1.11
N PRO A 48 -27.03 5.33 2.02
CA PRO A 48 -26.10 4.21 2.06
C PRO A 48 -26.22 3.35 0.80
N LEU A 49 -25.08 2.88 0.32
CA LEU A 49 -25.00 1.90 -0.76
C LEU A 49 -24.87 0.49 -0.18
N ALA A 50 -25.50 -0.52 -0.79
CA ALA A 50 -25.27 -1.90 -0.39
C ALA A 50 -23.79 -2.28 -0.56
N SER A 51 -23.21 -2.95 0.44
CA SER A 51 -21.77 -3.27 0.46
C SER A 51 -21.31 -4.05 -0.75
N GLU A 52 -22.14 -4.96 -1.25
CA GLU A 52 -21.86 -5.74 -2.45
C GLU A 52 -21.75 -4.84 -3.69
N VAL A 53 -22.64 -3.87 -3.83
CA VAL A 53 -22.62 -2.92 -4.93
C VAL A 53 -21.40 -2.02 -4.84
N ALA A 54 -21.06 -1.52 -3.65
CA ALA A 54 -19.86 -0.72 -3.43
C ALA A 54 -18.58 -1.52 -3.76
N TYR A 55 -18.52 -2.80 -3.35
CA TYR A 55 -17.43 -3.69 -3.70
C TYR A 55 -17.27 -3.84 -5.22
N LEU A 56 -18.35 -4.16 -5.92
CA LEU A 56 -18.31 -4.38 -7.36
C LEU A 56 -17.89 -3.13 -8.14
N ILE A 57 -18.30 -1.94 -7.70
CA ILE A 57 -17.91 -0.68 -8.31
C ILE A 57 -16.39 -0.47 -8.22
N VAL A 58 -15.83 -0.65 -7.03
CA VAL A 58 -14.38 -0.48 -6.81
C VAL A 58 -13.60 -1.59 -7.51
N HIS A 59 -14.10 -2.83 -7.45
CA HIS A 59 -13.52 -3.97 -8.13
C HIS A 59 -13.42 -3.75 -9.65
N ASP A 60 -14.52 -3.36 -10.29
CA ASP A 60 -14.55 -3.15 -11.74
C ASP A 60 -13.64 -1.98 -12.17
N GLN A 61 -13.51 -0.96 -11.33
CA GLN A 61 -12.54 0.11 -11.56
C GLN A 61 -11.09 -0.40 -11.48
N ALA A 62 -10.80 -1.23 -10.47
CA ALA A 62 -9.47 -1.79 -10.28
C ALA A 62 -9.06 -2.78 -11.38
N GLU A 63 -10.03 -3.48 -12.01
CA GLU A 63 -9.78 -4.35 -13.16
C GLU A 63 -9.31 -3.59 -14.43
N LEU A 64 -9.47 -2.27 -14.45
CA LEU A 64 -8.93 -1.42 -15.52
C LEU A 64 -7.45 -1.09 -15.33
N ASP A 65 -6.89 -1.37 -14.16
CA ASP A 65 -5.46 -1.19 -13.88
C ASP A 65 -4.61 -2.26 -14.56
N GLY A 66 -3.32 -1.99 -14.66
CA GLY A 66 -2.37 -2.96 -15.20
C GLY A 66 -2.23 -4.19 -14.29
N ASN A 67 -2.13 -5.36 -14.88
CA ASN A 67 -1.87 -6.59 -14.12
C ASN A 67 -0.48 -6.54 -13.46
N ALA A 68 -0.47 -6.57 -12.14
CA ALA A 68 0.77 -6.48 -11.34
C ALA A 68 1.77 -7.60 -11.67
N SER A 69 1.31 -8.80 -12.07
CA SER A 69 2.18 -9.92 -12.46
C SER A 69 2.90 -9.70 -13.79
N LEU A 70 2.44 -8.76 -14.61
CA LEU A 70 3.06 -8.37 -15.87
C LEU A 70 3.98 -7.16 -15.74
N ASN A 71 4.04 -6.52 -14.58
CA ASN A 71 4.93 -5.41 -14.32
C ASN A 71 6.34 -5.92 -13.97
N LEU A 72 7.24 -5.88 -14.93
CA LEU A 72 8.63 -6.31 -14.78
C LEU A 72 9.62 -5.14 -14.67
N ALA A 73 9.15 -3.92 -14.65
CA ALA A 73 10.02 -2.75 -14.85
C ALA A 73 10.22 -1.89 -13.58
N THR A 74 9.14 -1.49 -12.90
CA THR A 74 9.21 -0.53 -11.79
C THR A 74 8.19 -0.88 -10.71
N PHE A 75 8.59 -0.67 -9.44
CA PHE A 75 7.73 -0.87 -8.27
C PHE A 75 6.98 -2.22 -8.31
N VAL A 76 7.73 -3.25 -8.66
CA VAL A 76 7.21 -4.61 -8.86
C VAL A 76 6.61 -5.14 -7.57
N SER A 77 5.41 -5.71 -7.67
CA SER A 77 4.76 -6.38 -6.54
C SER A 77 5.49 -7.66 -6.17
N THR A 78 5.55 -7.94 -4.87
CA THR A 78 6.06 -9.21 -4.38
C THR A 78 5.03 -10.32 -4.62
N TRP A 79 5.48 -11.44 -5.16
CA TRP A 79 4.65 -12.63 -5.26
C TRP A 79 4.28 -13.13 -3.86
N MET A 80 3.02 -13.49 -3.68
CA MET A 80 2.49 -14.10 -2.46
C MET A 80 1.85 -15.45 -2.78
N ASP A 81 2.18 -16.46 -2.00
CA ASP A 81 1.46 -17.73 -2.04
C ASP A 81 0.07 -17.60 -1.41
N ASP A 82 -0.74 -18.65 -1.55
CA ASP A 82 -2.13 -18.61 -1.10
C ASP A 82 -2.27 -18.54 0.42
N TYR A 83 -1.33 -19.10 1.18
CA TYR A 83 -1.33 -19.00 2.64
C TYR A 83 -0.95 -17.60 3.11
N ALA A 84 -0.01 -16.93 2.43
CA ALA A 84 0.31 -15.54 2.70
C ALA A 84 -0.88 -14.61 2.44
N LYS A 85 -1.59 -14.79 1.32
CA LYS A 85 -2.83 -14.06 1.01
C LYS A 85 -3.91 -14.29 2.05
N ARG A 86 -4.10 -15.55 2.48
CA ARG A 86 -5.05 -15.93 3.51
C ARG A 86 -4.70 -15.27 4.84
N LEU A 87 -3.44 -15.35 5.27
CA LEU A 87 -2.98 -14.72 6.51
C LEU A 87 -3.17 -13.21 6.48
N TYR A 88 -2.92 -12.57 5.33
CA TYR A 88 -3.18 -11.16 5.13
C TYR A 88 -4.67 -10.83 5.33
N ALA A 89 -5.56 -11.60 4.71
CA ALA A 89 -7.01 -11.42 4.84
C ALA A 89 -7.53 -11.69 6.27
N GLU A 90 -6.88 -12.56 7.04
CA GLU A 90 -7.23 -12.85 8.43
C GLU A 90 -6.67 -11.82 9.43
N SER A 91 -5.78 -10.92 8.97
CA SER A 91 -5.02 -10.02 9.86
C SER A 91 -5.13 -8.54 9.51
N TYR A 92 -5.87 -8.17 8.46
CA TYR A 92 -5.95 -6.78 7.97
C TYR A 92 -6.53 -5.80 8.99
N ASP A 93 -7.32 -6.29 9.95
CA ASP A 93 -7.97 -5.51 11.01
C ASP A 93 -7.08 -5.29 12.25
N LYS A 94 -5.88 -5.90 12.28
CA LYS A 94 -4.96 -5.76 13.41
C LYS A 94 -4.14 -4.48 13.31
N ASN A 95 -4.22 -3.65 14.33
CA ASN A 95 -3.41 -2.44 14.44
C ASN A 95 -2.11 -2.73 15.19
N MET A 96 -1.02 -2.99 14.46
CA MET A 96 0.29 -3.32 15.05
C MET A 96 0.95 -2.18 15.84
N ILE A 97 0.42 -0.96 15.80
CA ILE A 97 0.88 0.16 16.64
C ILE A 97 0.41 -0.02 18.07
N ASP A 98 -0.77 -0.61 18.26
CA ASP A 98 -1.27 -0.94 19.58
C ASP A 98 -0.65 -2.26 20.07
N LYS A 99 0.45 -2.12 20.79
CA LYS A 99 1.25 -3.27 21.27
C LYS A 99 0.66 -3.95 22.49
N ASP A 100 -0.25 -3.29 23.17
CA ASP A 100 -0.91 -3.84 24.35
C ASP A 100 -2.05 -4.77 23.91
N GLU A 101 -2.80 -4.40 22.89
CA GLU A 101 -3.88 -5.22 22.33
C GLU A 101 -3.34 -6.31 21.38
N TYR A 102 -2.28 -6.02 20.59
CA TYR A 102 -1.71 -6.93 19.62
C TYR A 102 -0.23 -7.29 19.87
N PRO A 103 0.10 -7.87 21.05
CA PRO A 103 1.48 -8.14 21.43
C PRO A 103 2.19 -9.13 20.51
N GLU A 104 1.47 -10.15 20.01
CA GLU A 104 2.04 -11.15 19.10
C GLU A 104 2.36 -10.55 17.71
N THR A 105 1.50 -9.70 17.20
CA THR A 105 1.77 -8.96 15.94
C THR A 105 3.01 -8.08 16.09
N ALA A 106 3.13 -7.39 17.20
CA ALA A 106 4.31 -6.58 17.52
C ALA A 106 5.59 -7.43 17.71
N ALA A 107 5.46 -8.65 18.24
CA ALA A 107 6.58 -9.58 18.37
C ALA A 107 7.05 -10.10 16.99
N ILE A 108 6.12 -10.42 16.10
CA ILE A 108 6.41 -10.83 14.71
C ILE A 108 7.12 -9.68 13.98
N GLU A 109 6.62 -8.44 14.08
CA GLU A 109 7.30 -7.29 13.50
C GLU A 109 8.75 -7.17 13.96
N LYS A 110 9.02 -7.28 15.27
CA LYS A 110 10.38 -7.22 15.82
C LYS A 110 11.28 -8.36 15.37
N HIS A 111 10.70 -9.50 14.99
CA HIS A 111 11.45 -10.66 14.52
C HIS A 111 11.95 -10.50 13.09
N CYS A 112 11.15 -9.89 12.21
CA CYS A 112 11.49 -9.70 10.79
C CYS A 112 12.82 -8.97 10.56
N PRO A 113 13.12 -7.81 11.19
CA PRO A 113 14.40 -7.14 11.05
C PRO A 113 15.58 -7.99 11.53
N LYS A 114 15.42 -8.77 12.59
CA LYS A 114 16.48 -9.66 13.11
C LYS A 114 16.81 -10.76 12.12
N MET A 115 15.79 -11.37 11.52
CA MET A 115 15.97 -12.38 10.49
C MET A 115 16.64 -11.77 9.24
N SER A 116 16.20 -10.60 8.81
CA SER A 116 16.73 -9.90 7.64
C SER A 116 18.18 -9.43 7.84
N ALA A 117 18.57 -9.07 9.05
CA ALA A 117 19.91 -8.60 9.37
C ALA A 117 20.97 -9.71 9.36
N LYS A 118 20.57 -10.96 9.58
CA LYS A 118 21.48 -12.09 9.67
C LYS A 118 22.30 -12.33 8.39
N PRO A 119 21.72 -12.36 7.18
CA PRO A 119 22.47 -12.48 5.93
C PRO A 119 23.45 -11.34 5.69
N TRP A 120 23.24 -10.18 6.28
CA TRP A 120 24.11 -8.99 6.16
C TRP A 120 25.23 -8.95 7.19
N GLY A 121 25.38 -10.02 8.00
CA GLY A 121 26.40 -10.08 9.03
C GLY A 121 26.24 -9.07 10.16
N ALA A 122 25.04 -8.62 10.43
CA ALA A 122 24.79 -7.65 11.50
C ALA A 122 25.09 -8.27 12.87
N PRO A 123 25.61 -7.48 13.84
CA PRO A 123 25.88 -7.96 15.20
C PRO A 123 24.57 -8.36 15.91
N GLY A 124 24.65 -9.27 16.89
CA GLY A 124 23.50 -9.94 17.52
C GLY A 124 22.43 -9.05 18.16
N ALA A 125 22.72 -7.78 18.44
CA ALA A 125 21.78 -6.80 19.01
C ALA A 125 21.13 -5.91 17.93
N THR A 126 20.63 -6.51 16.87
CA THR A 126 20.00 -5.77 15.75
C THR A 126 18.59 -5.33 16.12
N ILE A 127 18.29 -4.05 15.90
CA ILE A 127 16.96 -3.45 15.97
C ILE A 127 16.55 -2.95 14.59
N GLY A 128 15.26 -2.95 14.33
CA GLY A 128 14.69 -2.44 13.10
C GLY A 128 13.18 -2.28 13.24
N THR A 129 12.55 -1.76 12.22
CA THR A 129 11.11 -1.56 12.15
C THR A 129 10.62 -1.77 10.73
N SER A 130 9.36 -2.12 10.57
CA SER A 130 8.66 -2.04 9.30
C SER A 130 8.44 -0.59 8.88
N THR A 131 8.26 -0.36 7.60
CA THR A 131 8.03 0.96 7.01
C THR A 131 6.93 0.87 5.96
N ILE A 132 6.25 1.99 5.68
CA ILE A 132 5.21 2.05 4.65
C ILE A 132 5.81 1.84 3.25
N GLY A 133 7.09 2.18 3.07
CA GLY A 133 7.76 2.02 1.78
C GLY A 133 9.25 2.36 1.86
N SER A 134 9.95 2.18 0.74
CA SER A 134 11.40 2.40 0.64
C SER A 134 11.84 3.82 0.97
N SER A 135 11.04 4.82 0.66
CA SER A 135 11.36 6.23 0.97
C SER A 135 11.41 6.47 2.48
N GLU A 136 10.45 5.94 3.23
CA GLU A 136 10.49 5.99 4.70
C GLU A 136 11.68 5.21 5.26
N ALA A 137 11.94 4.02 4.73
CA ALA A 137 13.10 3.23 5.13
C ALA A 137 14.42 3.99 4.95
N CYS A 138 14.61 4.66 3.82
CA CYS A 138 15.77 5.50 3.57
C CYS A 138 15.86 6.70 4.52
N MET A 139 14.73 7.36 4.79
CA MET A 139 14.68 8.49 5.75
C MET A 139 15.04 8.05 7.16
N LEU A 140 14.48 6.94 7.63
CA LEU A 140 14.77 6.41 8.97
C LEU A 140 16.23 5.95 9.09
N ALA A 141 16.76 5.31 8.05
CA ALA A 141 18.19 4.95 8.01
C ALA A 141 19.07 6.20 8.06
N GLY A 142 18.76 7.22 7.28
CA GLY A 142 19.49 8.50 7.29
C GLY A 142 19.43 9.19 8.67
N LEU A 143 18.27 9.16 9.32
CA LEU A 143 18.09 9.68 10.68
C LEU A 143 18.95 8.89 11.69
N ALA A 144 18.97 7.56 11.59
CA ALA A 144 19.78 6.70 12.44
C ALA A 144 21.28 7.00 12.28
N PHE A 145 21.76 7.13 11.05
CA PHE A 145 23.15 7.53 10.76
C PHE A 145 23.48 8.91 11.31
N LYS A 146 22.60 9.89 11.14
CA LYS A 146 22.77 11.22 11.72
C LYS A 146 22.89 11.18 13.24
N ARG A 147 22.01 10.43 13.91
CA ARG A 147 22.03 10.29 15.38
C ARG A 147 23.29 9.61 15.86
N ARG A 148 23.72 8.55 15.20
CA ARG A 148 24.98 7.85 15.50
C ARG A 148 26.17 8.78 15.32
N TRP A 149 26.25 9.49 14.21
CA TRP A 149 27.28 10.48 13.95
C TRP A 149 27.32 11.56 15.05
N GLN A 150 26.15 12.11 15.44
CA GLN A 150 26.07 13.10 16.52
C GLN A 150 26.57 12.53 17.85
N HIS A 151 26.19 11.30 18.17
CA HIS A 151 26.63 10.62 19.39
C HIS A 151 28.15 10.46 19.42
N ASP A 152 28.73 9.95 18.34
CA ASP A 152 30.16 9.68 18.21
C ASP A 152 30.99 10.98 18.29
N ARG A 153 30.49 12.06 17.71
CA ARG A 153 31.14 13.38 17.79
C ARG A 153 31.05 13.97 19.18
N LYS A 154 29.90 13.88 19.83
CA LYS A 154 29.77 14.32 21.25
C LYS A 154 30.73 13.59 22.17
N ALA A 155 30.89 12.29 22.01
CA ALA A 155 31.83 11.49 22.78
C ALA A 155 33.29 11.94 22.60
N LYS A 156 33.61 12.59 21.46
CA LYS A 156 34.93 13.17 21.14
C LYS A 156 35.04 14.66 21.47
N GLY A 157 34.01 15.29 22.07
CA GLY A 157 34.00 16.74 22.33
C GLY A 157 33.91 17.61 21.07
N LEU A 158 33.46 17.05 19.93
CA LEU A 158 33.38 17.75 18.64
C LEU A 158 31.98 18.36 18.41
N PRO A 159 31.88 19.45 17.64
CA PRO A 159 30.61 20.05 17.28
C PRO A 159 29.69 19.08 16.50
N THR A 160 28.37 19.23 16.65
CA THR A 160 27.36 18.36 16.03
C THR A 160 26.34 19.11 15.18
N ASP A 161 26.55 20.38 14.96
CA ASP A 161 25.67 21.29 14.21
C ASP A 161 25.90 21.22 12.68
N LYS A 162 27.13 20.93 12.27
CA LYS A 162 27.50 20.83 10.85
C LYS A 162 28.20 19.51 10.58
N PRO A 163 27.66 18.70 9.66
CA PRO A 163 28.47 17.66 9.01
C PRO A 163 29.58 18.34 8.19
N ASN A 164 30.68 17.67 8.06
CA ASN A 164 31.82 18.22 7.31
C ASN A 164 31.45 18.44 5.85
#